data_28339d69df304ecc1ee01093fd6d8e9a
#
_entry.id   28339d69df304ecc1ee01093fd6d8e9a
#
_cell.length_a   1.000
_cell.length_b   1.000
_cell.length_c   1.000
_cell.angle_alpha   90.00
_cell.angle_beta   90.00
_cell.angle_gamma   90.00
#
_symmetry.space_group_name_H-M   'P 1'
#
loop_
_entity.id
_entity.type
_entity.pdbx_description
1 polymer ?
#
loop_
_entity_poly.entity_id
_entity_poly.type
_entity_poly.pdbx_seq_one_letter_code
_entity_poly.pdbx_strand_id
1 'polypeptide(L)'
;MRLIFPRDWFGRSPARAPTEKNLPPPLVPITVGCVVQDFFTVRDVLFVRGLVQRRQDQPPLISVRHWDGSLHPVAFTDDDFHPSDHERWAFCFHHPLPPKTPSELIAKLTLVFDYPDGRFELTEPTRQGHTEDAFLNSEAGYWAAVHAHPTARVLEIGARARSGISRRNLFPAECNYTGFDILPGENVTAVGDAHALSRMFPPDSFDFAFSVSVWEHLAMPWLVSLELNKVLKPGGLAMITTHQTWPVHEEPWDYFRFSDYAWDALFNAATGFEIVARGMGQRCVMAPSLFRQPPPADRMEWHYGYLATRVVAKKISPTSLAWPVDPALVVKGNYPH
;
A
#
# COMPACT_ATOMS: atom_id res chain seq x y z
N MET A 1 25.86 9.34 -4.57
CA MET A 1 25.28 9.78 -5.86
C MET A 1 24.46 11.03 -5.58
N ARG A 2 24.94 12.21 -5.94
CA ARG A 2 24.20 13.48 -5.78
C ARG A 2 23.21 13.57 -6.92
N LEU A 3 21.90 13.55 -6.61
CA LEU A 3 20.85 13.86 -7.56
C LEU A 3 20.97 15.34 -7.91
N ILE A 4 21.42 15.64 -9.12
CA ILE A 4 21.45 16.98 -9.71
C ILE A 4 20.07 17.18 -10.34
N PHE A 5 19.22 17.97 -9.69
CA PHE A 5 17.97 18.43 -10.30
C PHE A 5 18.32 19.53 -11.31
N PRO A 6 17.75 19.51 -12.54
CA PRO A 6 17.92 20.61 -13.47
C PRO A 6 17.35 21.91 -12.89
N ARG A 7 18.11 23.00 -13.00
CA ARG A 7 17.75 24.35 -12.50
C ARG A 7 16.49 24.95 -13.16
N ASP A 8 15.98 24.35 -14.19
CA ASP A 8 14.87 24.90 -15.01
C ASP A 8 13.48 24.39 -14.57
N TRP A 9 13.38 23.73 -13.43
CA TRP A 9 12.13 23.19 -12.93
C TRP A 9 11.15 24.26 -12.40
N PHE A 10 11.63 25.50 -12.22
CA PHE A 10 10.84 26.66 -11.80
C PHE A 10 10.66 27.70 -12.91
N GLY A 11 10.90 27.33 -14.16
CA GLY A 11 10.93 28.21 -15.32
C GLY A 11 9.57 28.58 -15.92
N ARG A 12 8.59 28.98 -15.11
CA ARG A 12 7.62 29.99 -15.53
C ARG A 12 7.62 31.06 -14.46
N SER A 13 7.88 32.30 -14.87
CA SER A 13 7.79 33.47 -14.00
C SER A 13 6.48 33.44 -13.24
N PRO A 14 6.48 33.58 -11.89
CA PRO A 14 5.25 33.65 -11.14
C PRO A 14 4.42 34.81 -11.70
N ALA A 15 3.14 34.55 -11.94
CA ALA A 15 2.18 35.62 -12.16
C ALA A 15 2.40 36.65 -11.05
N ARG A 16 2.56 37.91 -11.44
CA ARG A 16 2.86 39.03 -10.53
C ARG A 16 1.94 38.98 -9.34
N ALA A 17 2.49 38.79 -8.14
CA ALA A 17 1.71 38.80 -6.91
C ALA A 17 0.81 40.08 -6.88
N PRO A 18 -0.47 39.96 -6.55
CA PRO A 18 -1.35 41.12 -6.41
C PRO A 18 -0.76 42.01 -5.33
N THR A 19 -0.55 43.28 -5.66
CA THR A 19 -0.14 44.28 -4.70
C THR A 19 -1.29 44.50 -3.70
N GLU A 20 -0.99 44.74 -2.42
CA GLU A 20 -1.92 44.90 -1.27
C GLU A 20 -3.10 45.87 -1.52
N LYS A 21 -3.07 46.66 -2.56
CA LYS A 21 -4.11 47.70 -2.86
C LYS A 21 -5.35 47.14 -3.58
N ASN A 22 -5.40 45.86 -3.97
CA ASN A 22 -6.53 45.27 -4.70
C ASN A 22 -6.98 43.92 -4.09
N LEU A 23 -6.93 43.80 -2.78
CA LEU A 23 -7.58 42.65 -2.14
C LEU A 23 -9.11 42.86 -2.25
N PRO A 24 -9.84 41.89 -2.79
CA PRO A 24 -11.29 41.90 -2.78
C PRO A 24 -11.77 41.97 -1.32
N PRO A 25 -12.99 42.54 -1.06
CA PRO A 25 -13.55 42.57 0.28
C PRO A 25 -13.51 41.15 0.90
N PRO A 26 -13.39 41.04 2.23
CA PRO A 26 -13.31 39.76 2.90
C PRO A 26 -14.53 38.93 2.51
N LEU A 27 -14.29 37.76 1.94
CA LEU A 27 -15.33 36.83 1.51
C LEU A 27 -16.12 36.34 2.73
N VAL A 28 -17.43 36.29 2.60
CA VAL A 28 -18.33 35.81 3.65
C VAL A 28 -18.05 34.34 3.93
N PRO A 29 -17.94 33.90 5.21
CA PRO A 29 -17.82 32.49 5.53
C PRO A 29 -19.02 31.68 5.02
N ILE A 30 -18.75 30.58 4.36
CA ILE A 30 -19.78 29.64 3.85
C ILE A 30 -19.48 28.24 4.35
N THR A 31 -20.51 27.38 4.38
CA THR A 31 -20.34 25.95 4.67
C THR A 31 -20.35 25.19 3.37
N VAL A 32 -19.35 24.30 3.19
CA VAL A 32 -19.15 23.50 1.98
C VAL A 32 -18.82 22.08 2.36
N GLY A 33 -19.42 21.11 1.68
CA GLY A 33 -19.02 19.72 1.79
C GLY A 33 -17.61 19.52 1.21
N CYS A 34 -16.67 19.08 2.04
CA CYS A 34 -15.29 18.80 1.63
C CYS A 34 -14.82 17.50 2.25
N VAL A 35 -14.20 16.65 1.44
CA VAL A 35 -13.58 15.39 1.88
C VAL A 35 -12.13 15.38 1.44
N VAL A 36 -11.21 15.37 2.39
CA VAL A 36 -9.79 15.18 2.12
C VAL A 36 -9.49 13.69 2.10
N GLN A 37 -9.09 13.20 0.94
CA GLN A 37 -8.76 11.79 0.72
C GLN A 37 -7.29 11.50 1.05
N ASP A 38 -6.40 12.43 0.71
CA ASP A 38 -4.98 12.37 0.98
C ASP A 38 -4.48 13.70 1.52
N PHE A 39 -3.73 13.62 2.62
CA PHE A 39 -3.04 14.76 3.23
C PHE A 39 -1.78 14.21 3.90
N PHE A 40 -0.64 14.39 3.27
CA PHE A 40 0.63 13.88 3.76
C PHE A 40 1.79 14.67 3.17
N THR A 41 2.97 14.53 3.76
CA THR A 41 4.20 15.16 3.27
C THR A 41 5.21 14.13 2.81
N VAL A 42 5.91 14.46 1.73
CA VAL A 42 7.13 13.76 1.32
C VAL A 42 8.25 14.79 1.32
N ARG A 43 9.20 14.64 2.24
CA ARG A 43 10.19 15.67 2.54
C ARG A 43 9.52 17.01 2.86
N ASP A 44 9.84 18.06 2.10
CA ASP A 44 9.33 19.41 2.28
C ASP A 44 8.19 19.75 1.29
N VAL A 45 7.45 18.74 0.83
CA VAL A 45 6.31 18.93 -0.07
C VAL A 45 5.07 18.29 0.53
N LEU A 46 4.02 19.10 0.70
CA LEU A 46 2.69 18.65 1.08
C LEU A 46 1.94 18.19 -0.17
N PHE A 47 1.33 17.01 -0.10
CA PHE A 47 0.41 16.46 -1.10
C PHE A 47 -1.00 16.44 -0.54
N VAL A 48 -1.95 16.97 -1.31
CA VAL A 48 -3.35 17.03 -0.92
C VAL A 48 -4.22 16.58 -2.08
N ARG A 49 -5.17 15.69 -1.79
CA ARG A 49 -6.20 15.27 -2.73
C ARG A 49 -7.54 15.19 -2.02
N GLY A 50 -8.59 15.55 -2.73
CA GLY A 50 -9.92 15.51 -2.13
C GLY A 50 -11.03 15.81 -3.09
N LEU A 51 -12.21 15.90 -2.50
CA LEU A 51 -13.45 16.30 -3.16
C LEU A 51 -14.02 17.49 -2.43
N VAL A 52 -14.49 18.49 -3.18
CA VAL A 52 -15.16 19.67 -2.63
C VAL A 52 -16.47 19.90 -3.37
N GLN A 53 -17.49 20.35 -2.66
CA GLN A 53 -18.82 20.59 -3.22
C GLN A 53 -18.77 21.60 -4.37
N ARG A 54 -19.41 21.24 -5.46
CA ARG A 54 -19.62 22.11 -6.63
C ARG A 54 -20.74 23.08 -6.32
N ARG A 55 -20.41 24.35 -6.28
CA ARG A 55 -21.40 25.43 -6.05
C ARG A 55 -21.70 26.21 -7.33
N GLN A 56 -20.76 26.18 -8.26
CA GLN A 56 -20.84 26.88 -9.56
C GLN A 56 -20.09 26.06 -10.63
N ASP A 57 -20.16 26.54 -11.87
CA ASP A 57 -19.50 25.88 -13.01
C ASP A 57 -17.98 26.01 -13.00
N GLN A 58 -17.44 26.92 -12.19
CA GLN A 58 -16.00 27.06 -11.99
C GLN A 58 -15.59 26.49 -10.64
N PRO A 59 -14.42 25.83 -10.56
CA PRO A 59 -13.87 25.39 -9.30
C PRO A 59 -13.47 26.57 -8.41
N PRO A 60 -13.45 26.38 -7.06
CA PRO A 60 -12.95 27.39 -6.15
C PRO A 60 -11.45 27.62 -6.33
N LEU A 61 -10.97 28.79 -6.00
CA LEU A 61 -9.54 29.02 -5.82
C LEU A 61 -9.12 28.38 -4.50
N ILE A 62 -8.02 27.59 -4.53
CA ILE A 62 -7.51 26.96 -3.31
C ILE A 62 -6.22 27.65 -2.88
N SER A 63 -6.10 27.88 -1.57
CA SER A 63 -4.88 28.33 -0.93
C SER A 63 -4.58 27.48 0.31
N VAL A 64 -3.32 27.40 0.68
CA VAL A 64 -2.89 26.81 1.95
C VAL A 64 -2.52 27.95 2.90
N ARG A 65 -3.19 28.01 4.06
CA ARG A 65 -2.79 28.91 5.13
C ARG A 65 -1.84 28.20 6.07
N HIS A 66 -0.67 28.77 6.27
CA HIS A 66 0.32 28.29 7.20
C HIS A 66 -0.01 28.69 8.65
N TRP A 67 0.70 28.11 9.59
CA TRP A 67 0.58 28.33 11.04
C TRP A 67 0.90 29.76 11.49
N ASP A 68 1.64 30.52 10.68
CA ASP A 68 1.95 31.95 10.90
C ASP A 68 0.88 32.90 10.34
N GLY A 69 -0.19 32.33 9.77
CA GLY A 69 -1.29 33.04 9.15
C GLY A 69 -1.06 33.43 7.69
N SER A 70 0.12 33.20 7.13
CA SER A 70 0.42 33.46 5.71
C SER A 70 -0.44 32.58 4.80
N LEU A 71 -0.98 33.18 3.73
CA LEU A 71 -1.82 32.49 2.75
C LEU A 71 -1.05 32.30 1.45
N HIS A 72 -0.95 31.05 1.02
CA HIS A 72 -0.22 30.65 -0.17
C HIS A 72 -1.17 30.07 -1.21
N PRO A 73 -1.41 30.81 -2.33
CA PRO A 73 -2.23 30.30 -3.41
C PRO A 73 -1.63 29.02 -4.01
N VAL A 74 -2.49 28.06 -4.30
CA VAL A 74 -2.09 26.85 -5.02
C VAL A 74 -2.23 27.13 -6.51
N ALA A 75 -1.14 26.90 -7.26
CA ALA A 75 -1.20 26.97 -8.71
C ALA A 75 -1.79 25.66 -9.22
N PHE A 76 -2.91 25.74 -9.93
CA PHE A 76 -3.53 24.63 -10.63
C PHE A 76 -3.27 24.72 -12.12
N THR A 77 -3.15 23.55 -12.75
CA THR A 77 -3.36 23.37 -14.18
C THR A 77 -4.81 22.95 -14.41
N ASP A 78 -5.31 23.03 -15.62
CA ASP A 78 -6.67 22.60 -15.98
C ASP A 78 -6.90 21.11 -15.70
N ASP A 79 -5.85 20.34 -15.55
CA ASP A 79 -5.89 18.91 -15.25
C ASP A 79 -6.00 18.58 -13.76
N ASP A 80 -5.70 19.54 -12.87
CA ASP A 80 -5.69 19.35 -11.42
C ASP A 80 -7.09 19.46 -10.81
N PHE A 81 -8.03 20.02 -11.57
CA PHE A 81 -9.44 20.11 -11.22
C PHE A 81 -10.30 19.45 -12.29
N HIS A 82 -11.12 18.51 -11.90
CA HIS A 82 -12.11 17.93 -12.81
C HIS A 82 -13.41 17.62 -12.06
N PRO A 83 -14.57 17.68 -12.75
CA PRO A 83 -15.80 17.27 -12.13
C PRO A 83 -15.72 15.77 -11.81
N SER A 84 -15.85 15.43 -10.55
CA SER A 84 -15.93 14.04 -10.08
C SER A 84 -17.31 13.47 -10.36
N ASP A 85 -18.32 14.34 -10.19
CA ASP A 85 -19.73 14.08 -10.46
C ASP A 85 -20.47 15.43 -10.65
N HIS A 86 -21.79 15.44 -10.72
CA HIS A 86 -22.58 16.67 -10.86
C HIS A 86 -22.52 17.58 -9.62
N GLU A 87 -22.12 17.06 -8.46
CA GLU A 87 -22.19 17.75 -7.18
C GLU A 87 -20.81 18.16 -6.63
N ARG A 88 -19.71 17.60 -7.16
CA ARG A 88 -18.39 17.77 -6.58
C ARG A 88 -17.30 18.01 -7.62
N TRP A 89 -16.33 18.81 -7.21
CA TRP A 89 -15.04 18.95 -7.86
C TRP A 89 -14.03 18.01 -7.18
N ALA A 90 -13.30 17.22 -7.94
CA ALA A 90 -12.08 16.57 -7.47
C ALA A 90 -10.93 17.55 -7.60
N PHE A 91 -10.09 17.64 -6.59
CA PHE A 91 -8.88 18.43 -6.60
C PHE A 91 -7.67 17.62 -6.17
N CYS A 92 -6.53 17.98 -6.74
CA CYS A 92 -5.25 17.38 -6.43
C CYS A 92 -4.15 18.43 -6.58
N PHE A 93 -3.32 18.60 -5.57
CA PHE A 93 -2.21 19.54 -5.65
C PHE A 93 -1.06 19.16 -4.72
N HIS A 94 0.08 19.75 -4.98
CA HIS A 94 1.22 19.74 -4.08
C HIS A 94 1.59 21.18 -3.69
N HIS A 95 2.13 21.33 -2.48
CA HIS A 95 2.50 22.64 -1.93
C HIS A 95 3.86 22.53 -1.22
N PRO A 96 4.86 23.35 -1.61
CA PRO A 96 6.14 23.36 -0.94
C PRO A 96 6.02 23.94 0.47
N LEU A 97 6.64 23.27 1.43
CA LEU A 97 6.75 23.71 2.81
C LEU A 97 8.19 24.20 3.09
N PRO A 98 8.40 25.03 4.09
CA PRO A 98 9.73 25.34 4.58
C PRO A 98 10.51 24.06 4.92
N PRO A 99 11.81 24.00 4.65
CA PRO A 99 12.62 22.82 4.93
C PRO A 99 12.53 22.39 6.39
N LYS A 100 12.36 21.10 6.63
CA LYS A 100 12.29 20.49 7.96
C LYS A 100 11.11 20.98 8.81
N THR A 101 9.97 21.32 8.18
CA THR A 101 8.75 21.67 8.90
C THR A 101 8.34 20.55 9.85
N PRO A 102 8.19 20.82 11.17
CA PRO A 102 7.73 19.83 12.14
C PRO A 102 6.30 19.35 11.85
N SER A 103 6.01 18.09 12.17
CA SER A 103 4.69 17.48 11.98
C SER A 103 3.57 18.21 12.70
N GLU A 104 3.85 18.79 13.87
CA GLU A 104 2.89 19.56 14.66
C GLU A 104 2.45 20.85 13.96
N LEU A 105 3.31 21.42 13.11
CA LEU A 105 2.98 22.58 12.29
C LEU A 105 2.21 22.20 11.03
N ILE A 106 2.53 21.03 10.46
CA ILE A 106 1.78 20.47 9.32
C ILE A 106 0.31 20.23 9.72
N ALA A 107 0.08 19.72 10.94
CA ALA A 107 -1.27 19.50 11.46
C ALA A 107 -2.09 20.80 11.63
N LYS A 108 -1.45 21.98 11.71
CA LYS A 108 -2.10 23.28 11.83
C LYS A 108 -2.36 24.00 10.51
N LEU A 109 -2.05 23.36 9.39
CA LEU A 109 -2.36 23.92 8.08
C LEU A 109 -3.87 24.01 7.89
N THR A 110 -4.32 25.04 7.18
CA THR A 110 -5.73 25.22 6.81
C THR A 110 -5.85 25.25 5.29
N LEU A 111 -6.76 24.47 4.73
CA LEU A 111 -7.13 24.58 3.32
C LEU A 111 -8.21 25.65 3.18
N VAL A 112 -7.97 26.60 2.31
CA VAL A 112 -8.87 27.73 2.08
C VAL A 112 -9.43 27.63 0.66
N PHE A 113 -10.75 27.63 0.54
CA PHE A 113 -11.47 27.53 -0.72
C PHE A 113 -12.27 28.81 -0.95
N ASP A 114 -11.87 29.59 -1.93
CA ASP A 114 -12.53 30.84 -2.31
C ASP A 114 -13.47 30.59 -3.48
N TYR A 115 -14.76 30.71 -3.20
CA TYR A 115 -15.85 30.72 -4.18
C TYR A 115 -16.27 32.18 -4.46
N PRO A 116 -16.90 32.45 -5.62
CA PRO A 116 -17.41 33.80 -5.90
C PRO A 116 -18.42 34.32 -4.86
N ASP A 117 -19.13 33.44 -4.17
CA ASP A 117 -20.14 33.74 -3.18
C ASP A 117 -19.66 33.63 -1.72
N GLY A 118 -18.39 33.24 -1.48
CA GLY A 118 -17.86 33.16 -0.13
C GLY A 118 -16.59 32.31 0.02
N ARG A 119 -16.13 32.25 1.26
CA ARG A 119 -14.93 31.49 1.63
C ARG A 119 -15.27 30.30 2.54
N PHE A 120 -14.76 29.15 2.24
CA PHE A 120 -14.77 27.98 3.10
C PHE A 120 -13.35 27.68 3.59
N GLU A 121 -13.20 27.41 4.88
CA GLU A 121 -11.92 27.06 5.49
C GLU A 121 -12.02 25.69 6.17
N LEU A 122 -11.14 24.80 5.81
CA LEU A 122 -10.98 23.50 6.44
C LEU A 122 -9.73 23.55 7.33
N THR A 123 -9.95 23.74 8.63
CA THR A 123 -8.89 23.72 9.63
C THR A 123 -8.54 22.28 9.99
N GLU A 124 -7.26 22.05 10.27
CA GLU A 124 -6.77 20.72 10.65
C GLU A 124 -7.25 19.61 9.68
N PRO A 125 -6.93 19.76 8.38
CA PRO A 125 -7.39 18.81 7.39
C PRO A 125 -6.83 17.45 7.73
N THR A 126 -7.71 16.55 8.16
CA THR A 126 -7.37 15.17 8.43
C THR A 126 -7.87 14.30 7.27
N ARG A 127 -7.11 13.29 6.95
CA ARG A 127 -7.50 12.30 5.96
C ARG A 127 -8.83 11.66 6.35
N GLN A 128 -9.82 11.78 5.49
CA GLN A 128 -11.10 11.09 5.64
C GLN A 128 -11.21 9.97 4.61
N GLY A 129 -11.65 8.80 5.05
CA GLY A 129 -12.29 7.83 4.18
C GLY A 129 -11.44 6.78 3.48
N HIS A 130 -10.14 6.65 3.73
CA HIS A 130 -9.43 5.43 3.31
C HIS A 130 -8.80 4.77 4.54
N THR A 131 -9.51 3.81 5.06
CA THR A 131 -9.01 3.00 6.17
C THR A 131 -8.26 1.80 5.58
N GLU A 132 -7.09 1.53 6.12
CA GLU A 132 -6.40 0.25 5.93
C GLU A 132 -7.00 -0.84 6.82
N ASP A 133 -8.27 -0.66 7.24
CA ASP A 133 -8.94 -1.50 8.23
C ASP A 133 -9.01 -2.95 7.77
N ALA A 134 -9.30 -3.20 6.49
CA ALA A 134 -9.33 -4.55 5.96
C ALA A 134 -7.95 -5.24 6.09
N PHE A 135 -6.87 -4.50 5.83
CA PHE A 135 -5.51 -5.00 5.98
C PHE A 135 -5.15 -5.26 7.45
N LEU A 136 -5.46 -4.31 8.34
CA LEU A 136 -5.17 -4.43 9.77
C LEU A 136 -6.05 -5.49 10.44
N ASN A 137 -7.35 -5.51 10.13
CA ASN A 137 -8.30 -6.46 10.70
C ASN A 137 -8.02 -7.90 10.24
N SER A 138 -7.53 -8.10 9.01
CA SER A 138 -7.13 -9.43 8.53
C SER A 138 -5.99 -10.00 9.37
N GLU A 139 -5.02 -9.19 9.74
CA GLU A 139 -3.94 -9.58 10.62
C GLU A 139 -4.43 -9.91 12.03
N ALA A 140 -5.24 -9.03 12.61
CA ALA A 140 -5.79 -9.22 13.94
C ALA A 140 -6.62 -10.51 14.05
N GLY A 141 -7.45 -10.78 13.03
CA GLY A 141 -8.27 -12.00 12.96
C GLY A 141 -7.43 -13.29 12.88
N TYR A 142 -6.36 -13.27 12.07
CA TYR A 142 -5.45 -14.41 11.98
C TYR A 142 -4.75 -14.69 13.32
N TRP A 143 -4.17 -13.65 13.94
CA TRP A 143 -3.48 -13.81 15.22
C TRP A 143 -4.42 -14.24 16.33
N ALA A 144 -5.66 -13.75 16.37
CA ALA A 144 -6.65 -14.20 17.32
C ALA A 144 -6.92 -15.70 17.17
N ALA A 145 -7.02 -16.22 15.94
CA ALA A 145 -7.19 -17.64 15.69
C ALA A 145 -5.96 -18.47 16.11
N VAL A 146 -4.75 -18.00 15.81
CA VAL A 146 -3.49 -18.67 16.23
C VAL A 146 -3.39 -18.75 17.75
N HIS A 147 -3.63 -17.65 18.45
CA HIS A 147 -3.53 -17.58 19.92
C HIS A 147 -4.64 -18.36 20.64
N ALA A 148 -5.77 -18.58 19.98
CA ALA A 148 -6.82 -19.47 20.51
C ALA A 148 -6.42 -20.95 20.48
N HIS A 149 -5.35 -21.31 19.73
CA HIS A 149 -4.87 -22.68 19.58
C HIS A 149 -3.35 -22.77 19.89
N PRO A 150 -2.95 -22.58 21.16
CA PRO A 150 -1.53 -22.42 21.52
C PRO A 150 -0.64 -23.62 21.18
N THR A 151 -1.21 -24.82 21.06
CA THR A 151 -0.46 -26.06 20.70
C THR A 151 -0.55 -26.40 19.22
N ALA A 152 -1.08 -25.50 18.38
CA ALA A 152 -1.23 -25.74 16.94
C ALA A 152 0.11 -26.00 16.25
N ARG A 153 0.04 -26.71 15.13
CA ARG A 153 1.19 -26.87 14.21
C ARG A 153 1.21 -25.73 13.21
N VAL A 154 2.30 -24.98 13.20
CA VAL A 154 2.46 -23.77 12.40
C VAL A 154 3.62 -23.95 11.42
N LEU A 155 3.41 -23.55 10.15
CA LEU A 155 4.42 -23.44 9.11
C LEU A 155 4.67 -21.98 8.79
N GLU A 156 5.89 -21.48 9.02
CA GLU A 156 6.34 -20.20 8.48
C GLU A 156 7.17 -20.45 7.22
N ILE A 157 6.70 -19.95 6.06
CA ILE A 157 7.43 -20.00 4.80
C ILE A 157 8.24 -18.72 4.65
N GLY A 158 9.56 -18.84 4.47
CA GLY A 158 10.49 -17.71 4.48
C GLY A 158 10.88 -17.30 5.90
N ALA A 159 11.14 -18.29 6.75
CA ALA A 159 11.37 -18.10 8.19
C ALA A 159 12.76 -17.53 8.52
N ARG A 160 13.68 -17.48 7.55
CA ARG A 160 15.03 -17.01 7.79
C ARG A 160 15.05 -15.53 8.20
N ALA A 161 15.53 -15.24 9.38
CA ALA A 161 15.60 -13.89 9.94
C ALA A 161 16.66 -13.00 9.25
N ARG A 162 16.57 -12.88 7.91
CA ARG A 162 17.56 -12.19 7.07
C ARG A 162 17.69 -10.70 7.38
N SER A 163 16.59 -10.05 7.71
CA SER A 163 16.56 -8.64 8.13
C SER A 163 16.84 -8.43 9.62
N GLY A 164 17.26 -9.49 10.33
CA GLY A 164 17.39 -9.47 11.79
C GLY A 164 16.05 -9.53 12.53
N ILE A 165 14.95 -9.75 11.81
CA ILE A 165 13.60 -9.84 12.39
C ILE A 165 13.17 -11.30 12.39
N SER A 166 13.16 -11.93 13.59
CA SER A 166 12.52 -13.22 13.80
C SER A 166 11.04 -13.00 14.13
N ARG A 167 10.16 -13.73 13.43
CA ARG A 167 8.71 -13.69 13.70
C ARG A 167 8.24 -14.83 14.60
N ARG A 168 9.16 -15.72 15.02
CA ARG A 168 8.84 -16.83 15.92
C ARG A 168 8.12 -16.37 17.21
N ASN A 169 8.49 -15.20 17.72
CA ASN A 169 7.92 -14.63 18.94
C ASN A 169 6.47 -14.13 18.80
N LEU A 170 5.93 -14.07 17.58
CA LEU A 170 4.52 -13.76 17.34
C LEU A 170 3.63 -14.95 17.62
N PHE A 171 4.17 -16.16 17.64
CA PHE A 171 3.45 -17.41 17.90
C PHE A 171 3.53 -17.80 19.37
N PRO A 172 2.50 -18.51 19.91
CA PRO A 172 2.57 -19.08 21.25
C PRO A 172 3.86 -19.92 21.44
N ALA A 173 4.41 -19.89 22.64
CA ALA A 173 5.64 -20.64 22.94
C ALA A 173 5.43 -22.15 22.78
N GLU A 174 4.23 -22.64 23.09
CA GLU A 174 3.83 -24.03 23.06
C GLU A 174 3.48 -24.56 21.69
N CYS A 175 3.37 -23.68 20.67
CA CYS A 175 3.03 -24.15 19.32
C CYS A 175 4.15 -24.98 18.72
N ASN A 176 3.76 -25.98 17.94
CA ASN A 176 4.71 -26.80 17.16
C ASN A 176 5.08 -26.01 15.88
N TYR A 177 6.08 -25.16 16.03
CA TYR A 177 6.52 -24.24 14.99
C TYR A 177 7.55 -24.91 14.06
N THR A 178 7.31 -24.78 12.75
CA THR A 178 8.25 -25.16 11.68
C THR A 178 8.62 -23.90 10.92
N GLY A 179 9.84 -23.45 11.08
CA GLY A 179 10.45 -22.41 10.26
C GLY A 179 11.02 -23.03 8.99
N PHE A 180 10.41 -22.71 7.85
CA PHE A 180 10.79 -23.26 6.55
C PHE A 180 11.39 -22.16 5.66
N ASP A 181 12.53 -22.43 5.04
CA ASP A 181 13.19 -21.52 4.08
C ASP A 181 13.93 -22.33 3.01
N ILE A 182 14.21 -21.70 1.88
CA ILE A 182 15.04 -22.29 0.81
C ILE A 182 16.50 -22.46 1.25
N LEU A 183 16.98 -21.64 2.18
CA LEU A 183 18.34 -21.66 2.71
C LEU A 183 18.34 -21.84 4.23
N PRO A 184 19.39 -22.45 4.80
CA PRO A 184 19.57 -22.51 6.23
C PRO A 184 19.83 -21.12 6.83
N GLY A 185 19.46 -20.93 8.08
CA GLY A 185 19.71 -19.70 8.81
C GLY A 185 19.01 -19.66 10.16
N GLU A 186 19.10 -18.54 10.84
CA GLU A 186 18.39 -18.34 12.10
C GLU A 186 16.89 -18.54 11.89
N ASN A 187 16.24 -19.22 12.84
CA ASN A 187 14.81 -19.51 12.87
C ASN A 187 14.36 -20.59 11.85
N VAL A 188 15.26 -21.13 11.01
CA VAL A 188 14.95 -22.18 10.04
C VAL A 188 15.16 -23.56 10.66
N THR A 189 14.08 -24.36 10.69
CA THR A 189 14.09 -25.74 11.19
C THR A 189 13.95 -26.78 10.07
N ALA A 190 13.50 -26.34 8.87
CA ALA A 190 13.40 -27.17 7.68
C ALA A 190 13.85 -26.37 6.45
N VAL A 191 14.74 -26.94 5.66
CA VAL A 191 15.29 -26.31 4.45
C VAL A 191 14.74 -27.01 3.21
N GLY A 192 14.20 -26.23 2.27
CA GLY A 192 13.65 -26.76 1.02
C GLY A 192 12.96 -25.73 0.16
N ASP A 193 12.46 -26.16 -0.99
CA ASP A 193 11.75 -25.32 -1.94
C ASP A 193 10.24 -25.34 -1.68
N ALA A 194 9.62 -24.17 -1.50
CA ALA A 194 8.19 -24.03 -1.28
C ALA A 194 7.33 -24.56 -2.44
N HIS A 195 7.89 -24.66 -3.65
CA HIS A 195 7.23 -25.28 -4.80
C HIS A 195 7.08 -26.82 -4.66
N ALA A 196 7.61 -27.41 -3.59
CA ALA A 196 7.60 -28.85 -3.35
C ALA A 196 7.31 -29.21 -1.88
N LEU A 197 6.49 -28.42 -1.16
CA LEU A 197 6.17 -28.63 0.26
C LEU A 197 5.64 -30.03 0.55
N SER A 198 4.81 -30.59 -0.33
CA SER A 198 4.23 -31.92 -0.16
C SER A 198 5.24 -33.07 -0.29
N ARG A 199 6.46 -32.80 -0.79
CA ARG A 199 7.58 -33.78 -0.77
C ARG A 199 8.25 -33.84 0.61
N MET A 200 8.09 -32.79 1.42
CA MET A 200 8.76 -32.66 2.72
C MET A 200 7.82 -32.89 3.90
N PHE A 201 6.56 -32.54 3.74
CA PHE A 201 5.58 -32.62 4.80
C PHE A 201 4.40 -33.51 4.38
N PRO A 202 3.95 -34.41 5.26
CA PRO A 202 2.75 -35.20 5.01
C PRO A 202 1.53 -34.31 4.73
N PRO A 203 0.51 -34.80 4.05
CA PRO A 203 -0.76 -34.12 3.90
C PRO A 203 -1.34 -33.71 5.26
N ASP A 204 -2.04 -32.57 5.28
CA ASP A 204 -2.77 -32.07 6.45
C ASP A 204 -1.90 -31.96 7.72
N SER A 205 -0.65 -31.54 7.55
CA SER A 205 0.33 -31.43 8.64
C SER A 205 0.15 -30.18 9.51
N PHE A 206 -0.37 -29.08 8.97
CA PHE A 206 -0.35 -27.79 9.64
C PHE A 206 -1.76 -27.25 9.86
N ASP A 207 -1.97 -26.63 11.03
CA ASP A 207 -3.19 -25.89 11.37
C ASP A 207 -3.16 -24.47 10.81
N PHE A 208 -1.96 -23.87 10.82
CA PHE A 208 -1.72 -22.51 10.35
C PHE A 208 -0.49 -22.46 9.45
N ALA A 209 -0.56 -21.56 8.46
CA ALA A 209 0.59 -21.17 7.66
C ALA A 209 0.77 -19.65 7.68
N PHE A 210 2.00 -19.21 7.59
CA PHE A 210 2.39 -17.80 7.67
C PHE A 210 3.52 -17.51 6.68
N SER A 211 3.46 -16.37 6.01
CA SER A 211 4.54 -15.95 5.11
C SER A 211 4.55 -14.42 4.95
N VAL A 212 5.72 -13.81 5.03
CA VAL A 212 5.89 -12.36 4.84
C VAL A 212 7.10 -12.09 3.96
N SER A 213 6.90 -11.33 2.87
CA SER A 213 7.95 -10.92 1.93
C SER A 213 8.73 -12.12 1.35
N VAL A 214 7.98 -13.05 0.77
CA VAL A 214 8.50 -14.26 0.12
C VAL A 214 7.83 -14.50 -1.23
N TRP A 215 6.53 -14.20 -1.34
CA TRP A 215 5.73 -14.55 -2.52
C TRP A 215 6.18 -13.80 -3.77
N GLU A 216 6.74 -12.61 -3.64
CA GLU A 216 7.38 -11.87 -4.72
C GLU A 216 8.60 -12.61 -5.32
N HIS A 217 9.23 -13.49 -4.53
CA HIS A 217 10.40 -14.28 -4.92
C HIS A 217 10.07 -15.70 -5.40
N LEU A 218 8.79 -16.07 -5.41
CA LEU A 218 8.35 -17.37 -5.91
C LEU A 218 8.17 -17.32 -7.42
N ALA A 219 8.92 -18.12 -8.16
CA ALA A 219 8.81 -18.15 -9.61
C ALA A 219 7.44 -18.65 -10.10
N MET A 220 6.77 -19.49 -9.31
CA MET A 220 5.46 -20.05 -9.60
C MET A 220 4.56 -20.00 -8.35
N PRO A 221 4.09 -18.80 -7.94
CA PRO A 221 3.28 -18.65 -6.72
C PRO A 221 1.97 -19.46 -6.77
N TRP A 222 1.42 -19.72 -7.96
CA TRP A 222 0.28 -20.60 -8.15
C TRP A 222 0.56 -22.05 -7.75
N LEU A 223 1.78 -22.56 -8.01
CA LEU A 223 2.17 -23.89 -7.58
C LEU A 223 2.30 -23.95 -6.06
N VAL A 224 2.87 -22.92 -5.45
CA VAL A 224 3.00 -22.85 -3.98
C VAL A 224 1.64 -22.82 -3.31
N SER A 225 0.61 -22.18 -3.90
CA SER A 225 -0.77 -22.28 -3.39
C SER A 225 -1.27 -23.73 -3.38
N LEU A 226 -1.00 -24.50 -4.45
CA LEU A 226 -1.41 -25.90 -4.52
C LEU A 226 -0.64 -26.77 -3.51
N GLU A 227 0.65 -26.54 -3.36
CA GLU A 227 1.48 -27.25 -2.39
C GLU A 227 1.06 -26.92 -0.94
N LEU A 228 0.76 -25.64 -0.68
CA LEU A 228 0.25 -25.19 0.62
C LEU A 228 -1.10 -25.85 0.95
N ASN A 229 -2.00 -25.98 -0.04
CA ASN A 229 -3.25 -26.71 0.15
C ASN A 229 -3.02 -28.16 0.60
N LYS A 230 -2.03 -28.86 0.00
CA LYS A 230 -1.76 -30.26 0.33
C LYS A 230 -1.31 -30.44 1.78
N VAL A 231 -0.51 -29.51 2.31
CA VAL A 231 0.08 -29.65 3.66
C VAL A 231 -0.73 -28.99 4.76
N LEU A 232 -1.64 -28.08 4.43
CA LEU A 232 -2.53 -27.44 5.38
C LEU A 232 -3.74 -28.34 5.67
N LYS A 233 -4.16 -28.43 6.92
CA LYS A 233 -5.36 -29.19 7.32
C LYS A 233 -6.64 -28.58 6.76
N PRO A 234 -7.70 -29.39 6.53
CA PRO A 234 -9.03 -28.83 6.29
C PRO A 234 -9.43 -27.87 7.41
N GLY A 235 -9.93 -26.67 7.05
CA GLY A 235 -10.21 -25.58 7.99
C GLY A 235 -9.01 -24.76 8.45
N GLY A 236 -7.79 -25.19 8.12
CA GLY A 236 -6.56 -24.45 8.43
C GLY A 236 -6.48 -23.11 7.72
N LEU A 237 -5.81 -22.13 8.34
CA LEU A 237 -5.66 -20.78 7.83
C LEU A 237 -4.24 -20.51 7.37
N ALA A 238 -4.11 -19.81 6.23
CA ALA A 238 -2.86 -19.26 5.74
C ALA A 238 -2.94 -17.74 5.71
N MET A 239 -1.98 -17.03 6.34
CA MET A 239 -1.80 -15.59 6.19
C MET A 239 -0.54 -15.29 5.40
N ILE A 240 -0.68 -14.57 4.31
CA ILE A 240 0.40 -14.20 3.42
C ILE A 240 0.40 -12.69 3.26
N THR A 241 1.57 -12.07 3.45
CA THR A 241 1.81 -10.65 3.19
C THR A 241 2.98 -10.54 2.23
N THR A 242 2.83 -9.77 1.17
CA THR A 242 3.89 -9.51 0.19
C THR A 242 3.79 -8.10 -0.38
N HIS A 243 4.67 -7.74 -1.31
CA HIS A 243 4.76 -6.39 -1.84
C HIS A 243 3.76 -6.11 -2.96
N GLN A 244 3.07 -4.97 -2.86
CA GLN A 244 2.29 -4.40 -3.96
C GLN A 244 3.13 -3.38 -4.73
N THR A 245 3.87 -2.52 -4.01
CA THR A 245 4.80 -1.55 -4.59
C THR A 245 6.07 -1.55 -3.75
N TRP A 246 7.18 -1.96 -4.36
CA TRP A 246 8.48 -2.02 -3.71
C TRP A 246 9.60 -1.92 -4.75
N PRO A 247 10.74 -1.30 -4.45
CA PRO A 247 11.91 -1.35 -5.33
C PRO A 247 12.32 -2.79 -5.65
N VAL A 248 12.88 -3.02 -6.83
CA VAL A 248 13.47 -4.31 -7.19
C VAL A 248 14.59 -4.63 -6.18
N HIS A 249 14.57 -5.84 -5.64
CA HIS A 249 15.52 -6.29 -4.63
C HIS A 249 15.77 -7.79 -4.79
N GLU A 250 16.83 -8.32 -4.18
CA GLU A 250 17.15 -9.75 -4.25
C GLU A 250 17.32 -10.26 -5.68
N GLU A 251 17.78 -9.42 -6.61
CA GLU A 251 18.02 -9.82 -8.00
C GLU A 251 18.90 -11.04 -8.12
N PRO A 252 18.61 -11.98 -9.04
CA PRO A 252 17.55 -11.97 -10.06
C PRO A 252 16.25 -12.67 -9.64
N TRP A 253 15.95 -12.87 -8.36
CA TRP A 253 14.81 -13.67 -7.86
C TRP A 253 13.64 -12.80 -7.37
N ASP A 254 13.49 -11.58 -7.85
CA ASP A 254 12.38 -10.67 -7.56
C ASP A 254 11.43 -10.63 -8.75
N TYR A 255 10.39 -11.46 -8.73
CA TYR A 255 9.57 -11.74 -9.91
C TYR A 255 8.28 -10.97 -9.96
N PHE A 256 7.61 -10.73 -8.81
CA PHE A 256 6.23 -10.25 -8.80
C PHE A 256 5.98 -9.09 -7.86
N ARG A 257 4.94 -8.30 -8.23
CA ARG A 257 4.23 -7.35 -7.39
C ARG A 257 2.75 -7.70 -7.43
N PHE A 258 2.11 -7.81 -6.29
CA PHE A 258 0.76 -8.33 -6.16
C PHE A 258 -0.24 -7.21 -5.85
N SER A 259 -1.34 -7.11 -6.59
CA SER A 259 -2.54 -6.43 -6.12
C SER A 259 -3.32 -7.33 -5.16
N ASP A 260 -4.30 -6.80 -4.45
CA ASP A 260 -5.18 -7.62 -3.62
C ASP A 260 -6.07 -8.56 -4.46
N TYR A 261 -6.31 -8.25 -5.73
CA TYR A 261 -7.01 -9.13 -6.68
C TYR A 261 -6.17 -10.31 -7.18
N ALA A 262 -4.85 -10.24 -7.07
CA ALA A 262 -3.99 -11.37 -7.40
C ALA A 262 -4.30 -12.59 -6.51
N TRP A 263 -4.78 -12.35 -5.31
CA TRP A 263 -5.15 -13.40 -4.38
C TRP A 263 -6.35 -14.23 -4.86
N ASP A 264 -7.30 -13.65 -5.61
CA ASP A 264 -8.41 -14.41 -6.22
C ASP A 264 -7.93 -15.45 -7.22
N ALA A 265 -6.83 -15.17 -7.93
CA ALA A 265 -6.23 -16.12 -8.86
C ALA A 265 -5.50 -17.25 -8.15
N LEU A 266 -4.97 -17.03 -6.96
CA LEU A 266 -4.14 -17.97 -6.22
C LEU A 266 -4.94 -18.77 -5.17
N PHE A 267 -5.95 -18.17 -4.55
CA PHE A 267 -6.74 -18.76 -3.49
C PHE A 267 -8.24 -18.71 -3.82
N ASN A 268 -8.76 -19.79 -4.35
CA ASN A 268 -10.14 -19.92 -4.80
C ASN A 268 -10.65 -21.37 -4.65
N ALA A 269 -11.88 -21.62 -5.01
CA ALA A 269 -12.49 -22.94 -4.87
C ALA A 269 -11.72 -24.03 -5.65
N ALA A 270 -11.14 -23.75 -6.83
CA ALA A 270 -10.36 -24.72 -7.60
C ALA A 270 -9.01 -25.05 -6.93
N THR A 271 -8.38 -24.06 -6.27
CA THR A 271 -7.18 -24.30 -5.45
C THR A 271 -7.52 -24.85 -4.05
N GLY A 272 -8.81 -25.04 -3.75
CA GLY A 272 -9.30 -25.59 -2.49
C GLY A 272 -9.35 -24.61 -1.33
N PHE A 273 -9.43 -23.32 -1.62
CA PHE A 273 -9.44 -22.26 -0.62
C PHE A 273 -10.66 -21.34 -0.77
N GLU A 274 -11.03 -20.71 0.35
CA GLU A 274 -11.83 -19.49 0.38
C GLU A 274 -10.99 -18.35 0.98
N ILE A 275 -11.15 -17.15 0.44
CA ILE A 275 -10.53 -15.93 1.01
C ILE A 275 -11.41 -15.45 2.17
N VAL A 276 -10.86 -15.50 3.38
CA VAL A 276 -11.52 -15.01 4.61
C VAL A 276 -11.40 -13.48 4.72
N ALA A 277 -10.22 -12.97 4.40
CA ALA A 277 -9.94 -11.55 4.40
C ALA A 277 -8.79 -11.24 3.44
N ARG A 278 -8.81 -10.04 2.87
CA ARG A 278 -7.69 -9.48 2.10
C ARG A 278 -7.69 -7.97 2.17
N GLY A 279 -6.58 -7.36 1.86
CA GLY A 279 -6.44 -5.91 1.78
C GLY A 279 -5.05 -5.47 1.40
N MET A 280 -4.94 -4.18 1.12
CA MET A 280 -3.68 -3.48 0.90
C MET A 280 -3.43 -2.50 2.04
N GLY A 281 -2.18 -2.37 2.45
CA GLY A 281 -1.78 -1.50 3.54
C GLY A 281 -0.43 -0.83 3.32
N GLN A 282 -0.08 0.05 4.25
CA GLN A 282 1.13 0.86 4.18
C GLN A 282 1.13 1.75 2.92
N ARG A 283 0.19 2.68 2.88
CA ARG A 283 -0.01 3.57 1.75
C ARG A 283 1.26 4.32 1.38
N CYS A 284 1.55 4.38 0.09
CA CYS A 284 2.67 5.12 -0.48
C CYS A 284 2.22 5.95 -1.69
N VAL A 285 3.07 6.87 -2.12
CA VAL A 285 2.88 7.63 -3.35
C VAL A 285 3.93 7.20 -4.35
N MET A 286 3.49 6.96 -5.57
CA MET A 286 4.37 6.73 -6.70
C MET A 286 4.64 8.06 -7.40
N ALA A 287 5.90 8.50 -7.39
CA ALA A 287 6.34 9.69 -8.10
C ALA A 287 7.25 9.28 -9.26
N PRO A 288 6.80 9.42 -10.52
CA PRO A 288 7.66 9.15 -11.66
C PRO A 288 8.84 10.13 -11.69
N SER A 289 10.01 9.66 -12.08
CA SER A 289 11.21 10.50 -12.16
C SER A 289 11.18 11.49 -13.33
N LEU A 290 10.28 11.29 -14.29
CA LEU A 290 10.10 12.11 -15.47
C LEU A 290 8.66 12.64 -15.51
N PHE A 291 8.50 13.92 -15.28
CA PHE A 291 7.18 14.59 -15.26
C PHE A 291 6.65 14.97 -16.66
N ARG A 292 7.37 14.61 -17.73
CA ARG A 292 6.96 14.84 -19.12
C ARG A 292 6.58 13.53 -19.80
N GLN A 293 5.67 12.82 -19.22
CA GLN A 293 5.11 11.62 -19.83
C GLN A 293 3.78 11.96 -20.51
N PRO A 294 3.46 11.36 -21.65
CA PRO A 294 2.13 11.50 -22.23
C PRO A 294 1.07 10.87 -21.29
N PRO A 295 -0.18 11.36 -21.32
CA PRO A 295 -1.26 10.72 -20.58
C PRO A 295 -1.36 9.20 -20.92
N PRO A 296 -1.67 8.32 -19.94
CA PRO A 296 -2.04 8.62 -18.55
C PRO A 296 -0.87 8.70 -17.57
N ALA A 297 0.38 8.55 -18.01
CA ALA A 297 1.53 8.42 -17.13
C ALA A 297 1.89 9.74 -16.39
N ASP A 298 1.52 10.88 -16.95
CA ASP A 298 1.67 12.20 -16.34
C ASP A 298 0.78 12.42 -15.10
N ARG A 299 -0.22 11.55 -14.90
CA ARG A 299 -1.13 11.60 -13.74
C ARG A 299 -0.80 10.55 -12.67
N MET A 300 0.24 9.77 -12.88
CA MET A 300 0.62 8.70 -11.94
C MET A 300 1.14 9.25 -10.61
N GLU A 301 1.67 10.45 -10.58
CA GLU A 301 2.09 11.13 -9.36
C GLU A 301 0.95 11.41 -8.38
N TRP A 302 -0.26 11.46 -8.88
CA TRP A 302 -1.48 11.70 -8.10
C TRP A 302 -2.15 10.42 -7.59
N HIS A 303 -1.62 9.27 -8.01
CA HIS A 303 -2.11 7.99 -7.57
C HIS A 303 -1.26 7.44 -6.44
N TYR A 304 -1.92 6.92 -5.45
CA TYR A 304 -1.26 6.18 -4.39
C TYR A 304 -1.24 4.68 -4.72
N GLY A 305 -0.17 4.05 -4.26
CA GLY A 305 -0.06 2.61 -4.15
C GLY A 305 -0.07 2.19 -2.68
N TYR A 306 0.22 0.94 -2.47
CA TYR A 306 0.42 0.38 -1.14
C TYR A 306 1.75 -0.38 -1.14
N LEU A 307 2.49 -0.33 -0.04
CA LEU A 307 3.73 -1.10 0.06
C LEU A 307 3.44 -2.59 0.14
N ALA A 308 2.35 -2.97 0.82
CA ALA A 308 2.01 -4.36 1.09
C ALA A 308 0.58 -4.71 0.68
N THR A 309 0.39 -5.98 0.32
CA THR A 309 -0.91 -6.64 0.20
C THR A 309 -0.92 -7.89 1.07
N ARG A 310 -2.09 -8.25 1.58
CA ARG A 310 -2.27 -9.41 2.47
C ARG A 310 -3.51 -10.19 2.10
N VAL A 311 -3.43 -11.50 2.29
CA VAL A 311 -4.57 -12.41 2.25
C VAL A 311 -4.57 -13.30 3.49
N VAL A 312 -5.75 -13.61 3.98
CA VAL A 312 -6.02 -14.73 4.88
C VAL A 312 -6.94 -15.69 4.14
N ALA A 313 -6.43 -16.87 3.84
CA ALA A 313 -7.13 -17.91 3.12
C ALA A 313 -7.35 -19.12 4.01
N LYS A 314 -8.55 -19.74 3.90
CA LYS A 314 -8.93 -20.96 4.63
C LYS A 314 -9.03 -22.13 3.67
N LYS A 315 -8.38 -23.23 3.99
CA LYS A 315 -8.57 -24.47 3.23
C LYS A 315 -9.98 -25.02 3.45
N ILE A 316 -10.74 -25.16 2.37
CA ILE A 316 -12.11 -25.71 2.38
C ILE A 316 -12.21 -27.11 1.76
N SER A 317 -11.29 -27.46 0.89
CA SER A 317 -11.23 -28.77 0.24
C SER A 317 -9.82 -29.09 -0.25
N PRO A 318 -9.52 -30.34 -0.61
CA PRO A 318 -8.35 -30.64 -1.43
C PRO A 318 -8.43 -29.90 -2.77
N THR A 319 -7.30 -29.42 -3.28
CA THR A 319 -7.26 -28.78 -4.60
C THR A 319 -7.65 -29.75 -5.71
N SER A 320 -8.42 -29.27 -6.67
CA SER A 320 -8.76 -30.01 -7.89
C SER A 320 -7.72 -29.81 -9.01
N LEU A 321 -6.75 -28.89 -8.80
CA LEU A 321 -5.74 -28.53 -9.78
C LEU A 321 -4.44 -29.30 -9.56
N ALA A 322 -3.73 -29.55 -10.67
CA ALA A 322 -2.39 -30.11 -10.66
C ALA A 322 -1.48 -29.30 -11.58
N TRP A 323 -0.24 -29.16 -11.19
CA TRP A 323 0.80 -28.58 -12.03
C TRP A 323 1.73 -29.71 -12.50
N PRO A 324 1.71 -30.08 -13.79
CA PRO A 324 2.40 -31.26 -14.27
C PRO A 324 3.90 -31.05 -14.51
N VAL A 325 4.38 -29.82 -14.45
CA VAL A 325 5.79 -29.48 -14.74
C VAL A 325 6.60 -29.53 -13.45
N ASP A 326 7.75 -30.21 -13.49
CA ASP A 326 8.68 -30.16 -12.37
C ASP A 326 9.24 -28.76 -12.19
N PRO A 327 9.12 -28.16 -11.00
CA PRO A 327 9.67 -26.83 -10.70
C PRO A 327 11.13 -26.67 -11.10
N ALA A 328 11.95 -27.66 -10.89
CA ALA A 328 13.38 -27.66 -11.24
C ALA A 328 13.66 -27.45 -12.75
N LEU A 329 12.68 -27.71 -13.62
CA LEU A 329 12.80 -27.44 -15.05
C LEU A 329 12.53 -25.98 -15.42
N VAL A 330 11.76 -25.29 -14.61
CA VAL A 330 11.34 -23.90 -14.85
C VAL A 330 12.28 -22.93 -14.15
N VAL A 331 12.60 -23.20 -12.90
CA VAL A 331 13.51 -22.39 -12.10
C VAL A 331 14.94 -22.90 -12.31
N LYS A 332 15.55 -22.52 -13.42
CA LYS A 332 16.99 -22.67 -13.63
C LYS A 332 17.74 -21.56 -12.92
N GLY A 333 17.68 -21.51 -11.66
CA GLY A 333 18.35 -20.46 -10.95
C GLY A 333 18.73 -20.95 -9.58
N ASN A 334 19.97 -20.91 -9.30
CA ASN A 334 20.42 -21.06 -7.94
C ASN A 334 19.95 -19.83 -7.19
N TYR A 335 19.05 -20.00 -6.23
CA TYR A 335 18.93 -18.99 -5.19
C TYR A 335 20.32 -18.69 -4.64
N PRO A 336 20.60 -17.44 -4.21
CA PRO A 336 21.93 -17.10 -3.74
C PRO A 336 22.33 -18.04 -2.61
N HIS A 337 23.46 -18.69 -2.80
CA HIS A 337 24.11 -19.52 -1.78
C HIS A 337 24.79 -18.67 -0.73
#